data_7c7888e32aa0386b8a6f20c04b7e2f13
#
_entry.id   7c7888e32aa0386b8a6f20c04b7e2f13
#
_cell.length_a   1.000
_cell.length_b   1.000
_cell.length_c   1.000
_cell.angle_alpha   90.00
_cell.angle_beta   90.00
_cell.angle_gamma   90.00
#
_symmetry.space_group_name_H-M   'P 1'
#
loop_
_entity.id
_entity.type
_entity.pdbx_description
1 polymer ?
#
loop_
_entity_poly.entity_id
_entity_poly.type
_entity_poly.pdbx_seq_one_letter_code
_entity_poly.pdbx_strand_id
1 'polypeptide(L)'
;MDMYQYEKVMTFVDEEDVKFIRLAFFDAFGVQKNISILSGQLERAFKEGISFDASAVAGFDNEVKSDLFLHPDPSTFSILPWRPSTGRVARMYCDIRYPDGTIYEKDSRYILKMAVEKAKEKGLKIDFGTEVEFYLFNTDEQGNATKIPFDMAGYMDVAPEDKGENI
;
A
#
# COMPACT_ATOMS: atom_id res chain seq x y z
N MET A 1 2.69 -16.93 8.31
CA MET A 1 3.53 -16.16 7.34
C MET A 1 4.10 -17.16 6.34
N ASP A 2 4.01 -16.86 5.06
CA ASP A 2 4.63 -17.65 4.01
C ASP A 2 6.15 -17.41 4.02
N MET A 3 6.93 -18.40 4.45
CA MET A 3 8.40 -18.31 4.57
C MET A 3 9.08 -18.05 3.23
N TYR A 4 8.55 -18.62 2.15
CA TYR A 4 9.11 -18.41 0.82
C TYR A 4 8.98 -16.96 0.35
N GLN A 5 7.84 -16.33 0.60
CA GLN A 5 7.63 -14.91 0.29
C GLN A 5 8.48 -14.02 1.19
N TYR A 6 8.61 -14.36 2.46
CA TYR A 6 9.48 -13.64 3.40
C TYR A 6 10.94 -13.63 2.92
N GLU A 7 11.51 -14.79 2.60
CA GLU A 7 12.90 -14.89 2.12
C GLU A 7 13.14 -14.11 0.83
N LYS A 8 12.20 -14.17 -0.11
CA LYS A 8 12.26 -13.39 -1.35
C LYS A 8 12.31 -11.88 -1.09
N VAL A 9 11.46 -11.39 -0.20
CA VAL A 9 11.42 -9.95 0.13
C VAL A 9 12.73 -9.52 0.79
N MET A 10 13.24 -10.30 1.74
CA MET A 10 14.51 -9.98 2.42
C MET A 10 15.67 -9.93 1.44
N THR A 11 15.79 -10.92 0.57
CA THR A 11 16.84 -10.96 -0.48
C THR A 11 16.71 -9.76 -1.41
N PHE A 12 15.51 -9.48 -1.90
CA PHE A 12 15.27 -8.36 -2.83
C PHE A 12 15.61 -7.01 -2.20
N VAL A 13 15.25 -6.81 -0.93
CA VAL A 13 15.55 -5.55 -0.20
C VAL A 13 17.05 -5.30 -0.12
N ASP A 14 17.84 -6.37 0.12
CA ASP A 14 19.30 -6.28 0.20
C ASP A 14 19.95 -6.04 -1.17
N GLU A 15 19.49 -6.74 -2.22
CA GLU A 15 20.06 -6.69 -3.57
C GLU A 15 19.72 -5.38 -4.31
N GLU A 16 18.54 -4.80 -4.07
CA GLU A 16 17.97 -3.72 -4.87
C GLU A 16 18.05 -2.33 -4.19
N ASP A 17 18.93 -2.15 -3.22
CA ASP A 17 19.16 -0.87 -2.52
C ASP A 17 17.88 -0.22 -1.94
N VAL A 18 16.98 -1.04 -1.39
CA VAL A 18 15.78 -0.52 -0.73
C VAL A 18 16.15 0.10 0.62
N LYS A 19 15.91 1.38 0.79
CA LYS A 19 16.24 2.13 2.02
C LYS A 19 15.07 2.26 2.97
N PHE A 20 13.88 2.49 2.42
CA PHE A 20 12.67 2.69 3.21
C PHE A 20 11.57 1.74 2.78
N ILE A 21 10.81 1.27 3.75
CA ILE A 21 9.64 0.42 3.53
C ILE A 21 8.43 1.09 4.19
N ARG A 22 7.40 1.35 3.39
CA ARG A 22 6.14 1.88 3.88
C ARG A 22 5.23 0.74 4.30
N LEU A 23 4.96 0.66 5.58
CA LEU A 23 3.97 -0.23 6.18
C LEU A 23 2.61 0.43 6.07
N ALA A 24 1.84 0.03 5.08
CA ALA A 24 0.58 0.66 4.73
C ALA A 24 -0.62 -0.09 5.32
N PHE A 25 -1.60 0.66 5.80
CA PHE A 25 -2.88 0.16 6.28
C PHE A 25 -3.99 1.18 5.97
N PHE A 26 -5.23 0.87 6.29
CA PHE A 26 -6.35 1.77 6.02
C PHE A 26 -7.08 2.10 7.31
N ASP A 27 -7.53 3.35 7.42
CA ASP A 27 -8.46 3.73 8.46
C ASP A 27 -9.89 3.22 8.17
N ALA A 28 -10.85 3.47 9.07
CA ALA A 28 -12.22 3.01 8.91
C ALA A 28 -12.98 3.68 7.74
N PHE A 29 -12.42 4.73 7.17
CA PHE A 29 -13.00 5.46 6.02
C PHE A 29 -12.32 5.09 4.69
N GLY A 30 -11.43 4.11 4.69
CA GLY A 30 -10.70 3.67 3.49
C GLY A 30 -9.52 4.57 3.11
N VAL A 31 -9.13 5.51 3.97
CA VAL A 31 -7.96 6.36 3.71
C VAL A 31 -6.68 5.62 4.09
N GLN A 32 -5.78 5.49 3.10
CA GLN A 32 -4.50 4.84 3.33
C GLN A 32 -3.61 5.66 4.28
N LYS A 33 -3.09 4.99 5.27
CA LYS A 33 -2.06 5.48 6.20
C LYS A 33 -0.79 4.65 6.03
N ASN A 34 0.35 5.16 6.48
CA ASN A 34 1.56 4.37 6.53
C ASN A 34 2.53 4.84 7.61
N ILE A 35 3.37 3.91 8.06
CA ILE A 35 4.59 4.17 8.82
C ILE A 35 5.76 3.78 7.92
N SER A 36 6.79 4.63 7.85
CA SER A 36 8.02 4.30 7.13
C SER A 36 9.06 3.76 8.09
N ILE A 37 9.62 2.61 7.76
CA ILE A 37 10.74 2.01 8.48
C ILE A 37 11.98 1.95 7.58
N LEU A 38 13.16 1.90 8.19
CA LEU A 38 14.39 1.57 7.49
C LEU A 38 14.41 0.07 7.13
N SER A 39 15.07 -0.29 6.03
CA SER A 39 15.21 -1.69 5.60
C SER A 39 15.78 -2.60 6.69
N GLY A 40 16.73 -2.14 7.48
CA GLY A 40 17.29 -2.89 8.61
C GLY A 40 16.30 -3.20 9.74
N GLN A 41 15.11 -2.62 9.75
CA GLN A 41 14.03 -2.92 10.71
C GLN A 41 13.02 -3.94 10.17
N LEU A 42 13.16 -4.37 8.92
CA LEU A 42 12.17 -5.21 8.26
C LEU A 42 12.01 -6.57 8.94
N GLU A 43 13.10 -7.20 9.33
CA GLU A 43 13.05 -8.50 10.05
C GLU A 43 12.25 -8.39 11.35
N ARG A 44 12.48 -7.32 12.11
CA ARG A 44 11.71 -7.04 13.33
C ARG A 44 10.22 -6.81 13.01
N ALA A 45 9.93 -6.05 11.94
CA ALA A 45 8.57 -5.78 11.52
C ALA A 45 7.79 -7.08 11.20
N PHE A 46 8.45 -8.05 10.57
CA PHE A 46 7.83 -9.35 10.31
C PHE A 46 7.63 -10.19 11.58
N LYS A 47 8.59 -10.17 12.51
CA LYS A 47 8.55 -11.00 13.71
C LYS A 47 7.62 -10.44 14.78
N GLU A 48 7.74 -9.16 15.05
CA GLU A 48 7.12 -8.50 16.21
C GLU A 48 6.01 -7.52 15.81
N GLY A 49 5.99 -7.09 14.56
CA GLY A 49 5.18 -5.96 14.11
C GLY A 49 5.80 -4.62 14.47
N ILE A 50 5.18 -3.54 14.01
CA ILE A 50 5.55 -2.16 14.34
C ILE A 50 4.36 -1.49 15.00
N SER A 51 4.55 -1.00 16.23
CA SER A 51 3.50 -0.35 17.01
C SER A 51 3.13 1.01 16.44
N PHE A 52 1.87 1.39 16.60
CA PHE A 52 1.36 2.73 16.32
C PHE A 52 0.25 3.09 17.30
N ASP A 53 0.08 4.38 17.54
CA ASP A 53 -1.02 4.90 18.37
C ASP A 53 -2.33 4.84 17.59
N ALA A 54 -3.15 3.85 17.89
CA ALA A 54 -4.42 3.65 17.23
C ALA A 54 -5.44 4.76 17.55
N SER A 55 -5.31 5.44 18.68
CA SER A 55 -6.21 6.53 19.07
C SER A 55 -6.11 7.75 18.15
N ALA A 56 -4.98 7.89 17.45
CA ALA A 56 -4.74 8.94 16.46
C ALA A 56 -5.31 8.62 15.06
N VAL A 57 -5.86 7.42 14.86
CA VAL A 57 -6.39 6.97 13.57
C VAL A 57 -7.91 7.10 13.54
N ALA A 58 -8.43 7.78 12.53
CA ALA A 58 -9.85 8.02 12.38
C ALA A 58 -10.66 6.72 12.27
N GLY A 59 -11.69 6.60 13.10
CA GLY A 59 -12.58 5.44 13.17
C GLY A 59 -12.01 4.22 13.91
N PHE A 60 -10.78 4.32 14.45
CA PHE A 60 -10.30 3.38 15.45
C PHE A 60 -10.76 3.91 16.80
N ASP A 61 -11.70 3.18 17.41
CA ASP A 61 -12.45 3.69 18.55
C ASP A 61 -11.56 4.11 19.72
N ASN A 62 -12.03 5.12 20.47
CA ASN A 62 -11.46 5.55 21.75
C ASN A 62 -11.38 4.42 22.82
N GLU A 63 -11.89 3.24 22.51
CA GLU A 63 -11.79 2.03 23.33
C GLU A 63 -10.43 1.34 23.23
N VAL A 64 -9.68 1.57 22.14
CA VAL A 64 -8.30 1.07 22.02
C VAL A 64 -7.41 1.96 22.88
N LYS A 65 -7.24 1.59 24.13
CA LYS A 65 -6.42 2.32 25.12
C LYS A 65 -4.92 2.06 24.98
N SER A 66 -4.49 1.30 23.98
CA SER A 66 -3.09 0.90 23.78
C SER A 66 -2.73 0.94 22.30
N ASP A 67 -1.43 0.89 22.03
CA ASP A 67 -0.93 0.73 20.69
C ASP A 67 -1.46 -0.55 20.02
N LEU A 68 -1.69 -0.46 18.72
CA LEU A 68 -1.85 -1.62 17.84
C LEU A 68 -0.55 -1.84 17.06
N PHE A 69 -0.44 -3.00 16.42
CA PHE A 69 0.75 -3.42 15.71
C PHE A 69 0.47 -3.70 14.23
N LEU A 70 1.30 -3.16 13.35
CA LEU A 70 1.29 -3.45 11.93
C LEU A 70 2.17 -4.67 11.64
N HIS A 71 1.58 -5.71 11.11
CA HIS A 71 2.27 -6.92 10.64
C HIS A 71 2.28 -6.94 9.11
N PRO A 72 3.42 -6.71 8.46
CA PRO A 72 3.48 -6.64 7.00
C PRO A 72 3.19 -7.99 6.35
N ASP A 73 2.45 -7.93 5.24
CA ASP A 73 2.19 -9.08 4.39
C ASP A 73 3.19 -9.09 3.23
N PRO A 74 4.15 -10.03 3.21
CA PRO A 74 5.20 -10.07 2.19
C PRO A 74 4.65 -10.30 0.77
N SER A 75 3.45 -10.89 0.62
CA SER A 75 2.82 -11.08 -0.68
C SER A 75 2.42 -9.78 -1.37
N THR A 76 2.37 -8.69 -0.62
CA THR A 76 1.99 -7.36 -1.11
C THR A 76 3.18 -6.42 -1.34
N PHE A 77 4.39 -6.95 -1.29
CA PHE A 77 5.60 -6.17 -1.51
C PHE A 77 5.61 -5.54 -2.91
N SER A 78 5.88 -4.25 -2.98
CA SER A 78 5.93 -3.49 -4.22
C SER A 78 6.92 -2.33 -4.11
N ILE A 79 7.77 -2.15 -5.12
CA ILE A 79 8.58 -0.94 -5.27
C ILE A 79 7.70 0.22 -5.74
N LEU A 80 7.91 1.39 -5.19
CA LEU A 80 7.21 2.60 -5.61
C LEU A 80 7.94 3.23 -6.81
N PRO A 81 7.37 3.18 -8.03
CA PRO A 81 8.07 3.54 -9.26
C PRO A 81 8.40 5.04 -9.36
N TRP A 82 7.67 5.89 -8.64
CA TRP A 82 7.90 7.35 -8.62
C TRP A 82 8.99 7.79 -7.65
N ARG A 83 9.74 6.86 -7.07
CA ARG A 83 10.87 7.16 -6.18
C ARG A 83 12.20 6.97 -6.92
N PRO A 84 13.30 7.61 -6.43
CA PRO A 84 14.60 7.49 -7.08
C PRO A 84 15.03 6.03 -7.24
N SER A 85 15.81 5.75 -8.27
CA SER A 85 16.41 4.44 -8.50
C SER A 85 17.49 4.08 -7.47
N THR A 86 18.10 5.09 -6.85
CA THR A 86 19.02 4.95 -5.72
C THR A 86 18.30 5.25 -4.41
N GLY A 87 18.44 4.38 -3.41
CA GLY A 87 17.69 4.50 -2.17
C GLY A 87 16.20 4.27 -2.36
N ARG A 88 15.84 3.19 -3.05
CA ARG A 88 14.44 2.83 -3.39
C ARG A 88 13.54 2.79 -2.18
N VAL A 89 12.27 3.04 -2.42
CA VAL A 89 11.20 2.94 -1.43
C VAL A 89 10.25 1.83 -1.84
N ALA A 90 10.03 0.89 -0.94
CA ALA A 90 9.02 -0.16 -1.09
C ALA A 90 7.78 0.12 -0.26
N ARG A 91 6.72 -0.62 -0.52
CA ARG A 91 5.49 -0.64 0.27
C ARG A 91 5.06 -2.08 0.49
N MET A 92 4.53 -2.36 1.67
CA MET A 92 3.72 -3.55 1.96
C MET A 92 2.44 -3.13 2.67
N TYR A 93 1.35 -3.83 2.40
CA TYR A 93 0.14 -3.72 3.22
C TYR A 93 0.28 -4.57 4.47
N CYS A 94 -0.29 -4.09 5.57
CA CYS A 94 -0.18 -4.73 6.88
C CYS A 94 -1.54 -5.19 7.37
N ASP A 95 -1.54 -6.31 8.09
CA ASP A 95 -2.62 -6.68 8.98
C ASP A 95 -2.40 -6.01 10.34
N ILE A 96 -3.49 -5.62 11.00
CA ILE A 96 -3.44 -4.96 12.31
C ILE A 96 -3.73 -5.98 13.40
N ARG A 97 -2.92 -5.94 14.47
CA ARG A 97 -3.05 -6.84 15.62
C ARG A 97 -2.97 -6.10 16.94
N TYR A 98 -3.54 -6.70 17.97
CA TYR A 98 -3.32 -6.31 19.36
C TYR A 98 -1.89 -6.67 19.83
N PRO A 99 -1.43 -6.10 20.96
CA PRO A 99 -0.10 -6.41 21.51
C PRO A 99 0.13 -7.89 21.85
N ASP A 100 -0.93 -8.64 22.12
CA ASP A 100 -0.88 -10.09 22.38
C ASP A 100 -0.83 -10.94 21.10
N GLY A 101 -0.81 -10.30 19.92
CA GLY A 101 -0.77 -10.95 18.62
C GLY A 101 -2.14 -11.36 18.06
N THR A 102 -3.23 -11.17 18.81
CA THR A 102 -4.58 -11.43 18.31
C THR A 102 -4.96 -10.40 17.22
N ILE A 103 -5.86 -10.79 16.32
CA ILE A 103 -6.28 -9.96 15.21
C ILE A 103 -7.16 -8.81 15.72
N TYR A 104 -6.94 -7.60 15.17
CA TYR A 104 -7.84 -6.48 15.36
C TYR A 104 -9.01 -6.61 14.37
N GLU A 105 -10.20 -6.97 14.87
CA GLU A 105 -11.34 -7.36 14.03
C GLU A 105 -11.95 -6.19 13.25
N LYS A 106 -11.62 -4.95 13.62
CA LYS A 106 -12.07 -3.74 12.92
C LYS A 106 -11.09 -3.29 11.82
N ASP A 107 -9.99 -4.01 11.61
CA ASP A 107 -9.12 -3.82 10.47
C ASP A 107 -9.89 -4.07 9.16
N SER A 108 -9.98 -3.06 8.30
CA SER A 108 -10.70 -3.16 7.02
C SER A 108 -10.14 -4.28 6.12
N ARG A 109 -8.83 -4.52 6.20
CA ARG A 109 -8.19 -5.62 5.48
C ARG A 109 -8.60 -6.99 6.01
N TYR A 110 -8.73 -7.14 7.33
CA TYR A 110 -9.27 -8.36 7.93
C TYR A 110 -10.73 -8.59 7.52
N ILE A 111 -11.56 -7.55 7.56
CA ILE A 111 -12.96 -7.64 7.13
C ILE A 111 -13.06 -8.11 5.67
N LEU A 112 -12.23 -7.57 4.79
CA LEU A 112 -12.15 -8.00 3.39
C LEU A 112 -11.72 -9.47 3.28
N LYS A 113 -10.70 -9.90 4.00
CA LYS A 113 -10.25 -11.31 4.02
C LYS A 113 -11.39 -12.25 4.44
N MET A 114 -12.14 -11.89 5.49
CA MET A 114 -13.28 -12.67 5.95
C MET A 114 -14.41 -12.74 4.91
N ALA A 115 -14.67 -11.66 4.19
CA ALA A 115 -15.66 -11.65 3.10
C ALA A 115 -15.25 -12.56 1.94
N VAL A 116 -13.96 -12.55 1.58
CA VAL A 116 -13.38 -13.42 0.54
C VAL A 116 -13.50 -14.90 0.95
N GLU A 117 -13.17 -15.24 2.19
CA GLU A 117 -13.30 -16.62 2.67
C GLU A 117 -14.78 -17.10 2.65
N LYS A 118 -15.72 -16.26 3.08
CA LYS A 118 -17.15 -16.60 2.97
C LYS A 118 -17.63 -16.79 1.53
N ALA A 119 -17.08 -16.05 0.58
CA ALA A 119 -17.37 -16.26 -0.83
C ALA A 119 -16.83 -17.62 -1.33
N LYS A 120 -15.60 -17.95 -0.95
CA LYS A 120 -14.98 -19.27 -1.28
C LYS A 120 -15.77 -20.45 -0.71
N GLU A 121 -16.25 -20.36 0.53
CA GLU A 121 -17.12 -21.39 1.14
C GLU A 121 -18.38 -21.66 0.32
N LYS A 122 -18.85 -20.65 -0.43
CA LYS A 122 -20.00 -20.77 -1.34
C LYS A 122 -19.61 -21.14 -2.78
N GLY A 123 -18.33 -21.44 -3.02
CA GLY A 123 -17.82 -21.75 -4.36
C GLY A 123 -17.71 -20.54 -5.28
N LEU A 124 -17.74 -19.32 -4.74
CA LEU A 124 -17.64 -18.08 -5.51
C LEU A 124 -16.21 -17.57 -5.54
N LYS A 125 -15.73 -17.17 -6.72
CA LYS A 125 -14.54 -16.36 -6.93
C LYS A 125 -15.00 -14.95 -7.27
N ILE A 126 -14.43 -13.95 -6.59
CA ILE A 126 -14.75 -12.54 -6.81
C ILE A 126 -13.49 -11.86 -7.34
N ASP A 127 -13.59 -11.24 -8.52
CA ASP A 127 -12.54 -10.41 -9.11
C ASP A 127 -13.08 -8.97 -9.25
N PHE A 128 -12.22 -7.99 -8.92
CA PHE A 128 -12.54 -6.57 -9.09
C PHE A 128 -11.60 -5.97 -10.13
N GLY A 129 -12.16 -5.26 -11.12
CA GLY A 129 -11.44 -4.35 -11.99
C GLY A 129 -11.65 -2.93 -11.51
N THR A 130 -10.60 -2.15 -11.45
CA THR A 130 -10.68 -0.72 -11.15
C THR A 130 -10.34 0.08 -12.39
N GLU A 131 -11.11 1.15 -12.66
CA GLU A 131 -10.83 2.09 -13.73
C GLU A 131 -10.55 3.46 -13.09
N VAL A 132 -9.50 4.12 -13.59
CA VAL A 132 -9.11 5.45 -13.11
C VAL A 132 -9.16 6.41 -14.26
N GLU A 133 -10.00 7.43 -14.17
CA GLU A 133 -10.06 8.52 -15.13
C GLU A 133 -9.34 9.74 -14.58
N PHE A 134 -8.49 10.36 -15.39
CA PHE A 134 -7.71 11.53 -14.98
C PHE A 134 -7.38 12.44 -16.17
N TYR A 135 -7.03 13.67 -15.87
CA TYR A 135 -6.51 14.64 -16.83
C TYR A 135 -5.05 14.94 -16.53
N LEU A 136 -4.23 14.95 -17.57
CA LEU A 136 -2.85 15.42 -17.49
C LEU A 136 -2.76 16.88 -17.91
N PHE A 137 -2.01 17.64 -17.14
CA PHE A 137 -1.73 19.06 -17.42
C PHE A 137 -0.23 19.30 -17.49
N ASN A 138 0.18 20.22 -18.34
CA ASN A 138 1.57 20.71 -18.34
C ASN A 138 1.88 21.38 -17.01
N THR A 139 3.14 21.33 -16.61
CA THR A 139 3.64 22.07 -15.44
C THR A 139 4.31 23.37 -15.87
N ASP A 140 4.30 24.37 -14.98
CA ASP A 140 5.12 25.57 -15.12
C ASP A 140 6.61 25.29 -14.78
N GLU A 141 7.45 26.33 -14.89
CA GLU A 141 8.89 26.23 -14.57
C GLU A 141 9.16 25.88 -13.09
N GLN A 142 8.20 26.11 -12.21
CA GLN A 142 8.27 25.79 -10.79
C GLN A 142 7.70 24.38 -10.47
N GLY A 143 7.20 23.66 -11.48
CA GLY A 143 6.61 22.31 -11.33
C GLY A 143 5.14 22.30 -10.87
N ASN A 144 4.47 23.45 -10.85
CA ASN A 144 3.03 23.49 -10.53
C ASN A 144 2.19 23.16 -11.75
N ALA A 145 1.06 22.46 -11.56
CA ALA A 145 0.12 22.18 -12.63
C ALA A 145 -0.47 23.47 -13.22
N THR A 146 -0.45 23.57 -14.55
CA THR A 146 -1.10 24.66 -15.28
C THR A 146 -2.54 24.26 -15.65
N LYS A 147 -3.26 25.13 -16.37
CA LYS A 147 -4.55 24.82 -16.99
C LYS A 147 -4.41 24.39 -18.47
N ILE A 148 -3.18 24.15 -18.92
CA ILE A 148 -2.89 23.75 -20.30
C ILE A 148 -2.85 22.21 -20.32
N PRO A 149 -3.75 21.53 -21.04
CA PRO A 149 -3.72 20.07 -21.17
C PRO A 149 -2.37 19.60 -21.71
N PHE A 150 -1.95 18.40 -21.28
CA PHE A 150 -0.71 17.78 -21.75
C PHE A 150 -0.77 17.47 -23.26
N ASP A 151 -1.94 17.05 -23.74
CA ASP A 151 -2.27 16.89 -25.15
C ASP A 151 -3.75 17.25 -25.41
N MET A 152 -4.19 17.04 -26.63
CA MET A 152 -5.56 17.30 -27.08
C MET A 152 -6.21 16.03 -27.66
N ALA A 153 -5.67 14.87 -27.31
CA ALA A 153 -6.19 13.59 -27.77
C ALA A 153 -7.65 13.38 -27.34
N GLY A 154 -8.41 12.77 -28.20
CA GLY A 154 -9.78 12.33 -27.95
C GLY A 154 -9.85 10.83 -27.65
N TYR A 155 -11.09 10.34 -27.51
CA TYR A 155 -11.34 8.93 -27.23
C TYR A 155 -10.78 8.03 -28.33
N MET A 156 -9.99 7.02 -27.95
CA MET A 156 -9.30 6.07 -28.80
C MET A 156 -8.26 6.65 -29.78
N ASP A 157 -7.82 7.87 -29.58
CA ASP A 157 -6.67 8.40 -30.31
C ASP A 157 -5.39 7.69 -29.90
N VAL A 158 -4.44 7.66 -30.80
CA VAL A 158 -3.11 7.06 -30.58
C VAL A 158 -2.02 8.10 -30.82
N ALA A 159 -0.79 7.77 -30.51
CA ALA A 159 0.34 8.65 -30.81
C ALA A 159 0.43 8.98 -32.32
N PRO A 160 0.76 10.24 -32.69
CA PRO A 160 1.32 11.31 -31.86
C PRO A 160 0.28 12.23 -31.18
N GLU A 161 -1.00 12.08 -31.43
CA GLU A 161 -2.09 12.89 -30.83
C GLU A 161 -2.21 12.59 -29.33
N ASP A 162 -2.23 11.31 -28.97
CA ASP A 162 -2.14 10.85 -27.58
C ASP A 162 -0.67 10.74 -27.14
N LYS A 163 -0.22 11.67 -26.32
CA LYS A 163 1.12 11.67 -25.74
C LYS A 163 1.19 10.90 -24.41
N GLY A 164 0.02 10.53 -23.89
CA GLY A 164 -0.12 9.82 -22.62
C GLY A 164 -0.24 8.30 -22.75
N GLU A 165 -0.20 7.73 -23.98
CA GLU A 165 -0.43 6.32 -24.23
C GLU A 165 0.43 5.35 -23.39
N ASN A 166 1.60 5.82 -22.92
CA ASN A 166 2.56 5.01 -22.14
C ASN A 166 2.83 5.56 -20.72
N ILE A 167 1.91 6.31 -20.13
CA ILE A 167 2.04 6.85 -18.77
C ILE A 167 1.49 5.87 -17.72
#